data_6cdac3d0d8237d87bda178c67019e7dc
#
_entry.id   6cdac3d0d8237d87bda178c67019e7dc
#
_cell.length_a   1.000
_cell.length_b   1.000
_cell.length_c   1.000
_cell.angle_alpha   90.00
_cell.angle_beta   90.00
_cell.angle_gamma   90.00
#
_symmetry.space_group_name_H-M   'P 1'
#
loop_
_entity.id
_entity.type
_entity.pdbx_description
1 polymer ?
#
loop_
_entity_poly.entity_id
_entity_poly.type
_entity_poly.pdbx_seq_one_letter_code
_entity_poly.pdbx_strand_id
1 'polypeptide(L)'
;AFEVPAVGAQIKFAVTTNVEVEPVLSDWIVEAPKTRSAEMVTTDYCYSVRASILDNKRQGTIVFTEKLPEDATENDVPVSATVSVTQHGLNEYNADTGEDIKGDIKLKVKDGTASSFQGGGEIEKSFDGDYSTIYHSSWNNSGSNYFPITLTYNLGEVSDVDYLVYYPRTDGANGKFKEVEIQYSEDGSAFTPLADKDFLGSASATKVLFDAPVRAKSFRFIVKTGAGDGQGFASCAEMEFYAKNPEAFDYSTLFADETCSELKAGITEADIEKCEFPFFKNLAYYMIKGKYEPEFRVGEFK
;
A
#
# COMPACT_ATOMS: atom_id res chain seq x y z
N ALA A 1 -11.56 -3.11 -8.85
CA ALA A 1 -10.19 -2.81 -8.42
C ALA A 1 -9.28 -2.69 -9.65
N PHE A 2 -8.24 -1.89 -9.56
CA PHE A 2 -7.21 -1.73 -10.59
C PHE A 2 -5.85 -2.02 -9.97
N GLU A 3 -5.00 -2.69 -10.73
CA GLU A 3 -3.57 -2.81 -10.45
C GLU A 3 -2.81 -2.01 -11.49
N VAL A 4 -1.84 -1.22 -11.06
CA VAL A 4 -1.03 -0.36 -11.93
C VAL A 4 0.46 -0.50 -11.59
N PRO A 5 1.35 -0.40 -12.60
CA PRO A 5 2.80 -0.51 -12.39
C PRO A 5 3.36 0.70 -11.64
N ALA A 6 4.61 0.59 -11.16
CA ALA A 6 5.33 1.67 -10.48
C ALA A 6 5.46 2.93 -11.36
N VAL A 7 5.59 2.75 -12.67
CA VAL A 7 5.66 3.85 -13.64
C VAL A 7 4.34 4.63 -13.79
N GLY A 8 3.26 4.16 -13.13
CA GLY A 8 1.93 4.73 -13.23
C GLY A 8 1.15 4.26 -14.45
N ALA A 9 -0.11 4.62 -14.53
CA ALA A 9 -0.99 4.30 -15.67
C ALA A 9 -2.21 5.23 -15.71
N GLN A 10 -2.94 5.21 -16.83
CA GLN A 10 -4.31 5.72 -16.90
C GLN A 10 -5.30 4.61 -16.59
N ILE A 11 -6.24 4.87 -15.70
CA ILE A 11 -7.38 3.99 -15.42
C ILE A 11 -8.66 4.63 -15.94
N LYS A 12 -9.49 3.83 -16.61
CA LYS A 12 -10.75 4.30 -17.20
C LYS A 12 -11.88 3.37 -16.80
N PHE A 13 -12.98 3.94 -16.36
CA PHE A 13 -14.19 3.21 -16.05
C PHE A 13 -15.41 4.13 -16.10
N ALA A 14 -16.60 3.54 -16.20
CA ALA A 14 -17.86 4.25 -16.17
C ALA A 14 -18.58 4.03 -14.84
N VAL A 15 -19.18 5.06 -14.30
CA VAL A 15 -20.08 4.99 -13.14
C VAL A 15 -21.50 5.31 -13.63
N THR A 16 -22.41 4.37 -13.42
CA THR A 16 -23.85 4.57 -13.69
C THR A 16 -24.57 4.73 -12.37
N THR A 17 -25.22 5.86 -12.19
CA THR A 17 -25.92 6.21 -10.95
C THR A 17 -27.19 7.00 -11.25
N ASN A 18 -28.17 6.91 -10.37
CA ASN A 18 -29.40 7.71 -10.38
C ASN A 18 -29.35 8.90 -9.41
N VAL A 19 -28.20 9.10 -8.75
CA VAL A 19 -27.94 10.22 -7.84
C VAL A 19 -26.68 10.96 -8.26
N GLU A 20 -26.55 12.22 -7.88
CA GLU A 20 -25.32 12.98 -8.08
C GLU A 20 -24.25 12.46 -7.12
N VAL A 21 -23.06 12.16 -7.65
CA VAL A 21 -21.91 11.67 -6.87
C VAL A 21 -20.68 12.54 -7.09
N GLU A 22 -19.89 12.70 -6.05
CA GLU A 22 -18.62 13.41 -6.09
C GLU A 22 -17.48 12.45 -5.74
N PRO A 23 -16.41 12.37 -6.56
CA PRO A 23 -15.28 11.50 -6.29
C PRO A 23 -14.32 12.14 -5.27
N VAL A 24 -13.88 11.35 -4.29
CA VAL A 24 -12.76 11.65 -3.41
C VAL A 24 -11.60 10.74 -3.77
N LEU A 25 -10.45 11.31 -4.04
CA LEU A 25 -9.28 10.62 -4.58
C LEU A 25 -8.14 10.56 -3.56
N SER A 26 -7.34 9.50 -3.60
CA SER A 26 -6.01 9.53 -2.99
C SER A 26 -5.13 10.53 -3.75
N ASP A 27 -4.21 11.20 -3.06
CA ASP A 27 -3.40 12.34 -3.55
C ASP A 27 -2.52 12.03 -4.78
N TRP A 28 -2.18 10.76 -4.98
CA TRP A 28 -1.41 10.25 -6.12
C TRP A 28 -2.27 9.77 -7.31
N ILE A 29 -3.61 9.90 -7.23
CA ILE A 29 -4.56 9.66 -8.30
C ILE A 29 -5.11 11.01 -8.74
N VAL A 30 -4.91 11.37 -9.99
CA VAL A 30 -5.34 12.66 -10.53
C VAL A 30 -6.35 12.49 -11.66
N GLU A 31 -7.30 13.42 -11.75
CA GLU A 31 -8.31 13.40 -12.81
C GLU A 31 -7.68 13.76 -14.16
N ALA A 32 -8.01 12.98 -15.20
CA ALA A 32 -7.68 13.31 -16.58
C ALA A 32 -8.84 14.11 -17.22
N PRO A 33 -8.59 14.91 -18.28
CA PRO A 33 -9.64 15.70 -18.93
C PRO A 33 -10.83 14.87 -19.42
N LYS A 34 -12.07 15.33 -19.14
CA LYS A 34 -13.34 14.66 -19.45
C LYS A 34 -13.88 15.00 -20.83
N THR A 35 -14.56 14.00 -21.47
CA THR A 35 -15.52 14.23 -22.55
C THR A 35 -16.94 13.90 -22.07
N ARG A 36 -17.92 14.80 -22.30
CA ARG A 36 -19.31 14.68 -21.80
C ARG A 36 -20.27 14.10 -22.84
N SER A 37 -21.27 13.31 -22.36
CA SER A 37 -22.51 12.99 -23.07
C SER A 37 -23.66 12.80 -22.06
N ALA A 38 -24.92 13.15 -22.42
CA ALA A 38 -26.09 13.23 -21.55
C ALA A 38 -27.16 12.18 -21.89
N GLU A 39 -27.78 11.67 -20.88
CA GLU A 39 -29.04 10.90 -20.65
C GLU A 39 -28.82 9.51 -20.06
N MET A 40 -29.43 9.26 -18.91
CA MET A 40 -29.12 8.27 -17.86
C MET A 40 -27.62 8.38 -17.53
N VAL A 41 -27.30 9.06 -16.45
CA VAL A 41 -25.97 9.61 -16.25
C VAL A 41 -24.94 8.50 -16.04
N THR A 42 -24.51 7.90 -17.14
CA THR A 42 -23.23 7.18 -17.17
C THR A 42 -22.15 8.22 -17.37
N THR A 43 -21.35 8.45 -16.34
CA THR A 43 -20.22 9.35 -16.41
C THR A 43 -18.96 8.53 -16.62
N ASP A 44 -18.26 8.79 -17.71
CA ASP A 44 -16.95 8.19 -17.96
C ASP A 44 -15.89 8.96 -17.17
N TYR A 45 -15.17 8.23 -16.33
CA TYR A 45 -14.05 8.77 -15.55
C TYR A 45 -12.72 8.28 -16.10
N CYS A 46 -11.76 9.18 -16.16
CA CYS A 46 -10.38 8.88 -16.52
C CYS A 46 -9.46 9.54 -15.51
N TYR A 47 -8.66 8.73 -14.83
CA TYR A 47 -7.69 9.18 -13.84
C TYR A 47 -6.29 8.77 -14.26
N SER A 48 -5.30 9.56 -13.89
CA SER A 48 -3.89 9.23 -14.05
C SER A 48 -3.31 8.85 -12.69
N VAL A 49 -2.68 7.70 -12.63
CA VAL A 49 -1.88 7.26 -11.49
C VAL A 49 -0.45 7.68 -11.75
N ARG A 50 0.10 8.53 -10.88
CA ARG A 50 1.48 9.03 -11.01
C ARG A 50 2.49 7.91 -10.80
N ALA A 51 3.69 8.05 -11.37
CA ALA A 51 4.83 7.18 -11.07
C ALA A 51 5.15 7.19 -9.57
N SER A 52 5.84 6.15 -9.10
CA SER A 52 6.24 6.00 -7.71
C SER A 52 7.61 5.34 -7.64
N ILE A 53 8.47 5.83 -6.74
CA ILE A 53 9.74 5.22 -6.37
C ILE A 53 9.69 4.48 -5.04
N LEU A 54 8.49 4.23 -4.52
CA LEU A 54 8.34 3.38 -3.34
C LEU A 54 8.80 1.96 -3.63
N ASP A 55 9.53 1.37 -2.72
CA ASP A 55 10.01 -0.01 -2.84
C ASP A 55 8.84 -1.02 -2.87
N ASN A 56 7.77 -0.71 -2.18
CA ASN A 56 6.64 -1.59 -1.94
C ASN A 56 5.35 -1.07 -2.56
N LYS A 57 4.38 -1.97 -2.75
CA LYS A 57 3.03 -1.61 -3.18
C LYS A 57 2.41 -0.54 -2.31
N ARG A 58 1.67 0.37 -2.93
CA ARG A 58 0.75 1.26 -2.22
C ARG A 58 -0.68 1.06 -2.69
N GLN A 59 -1.60 1.33 -1.80
CA GLN A 59 -3.03 1.21 -2.06
C GLN A 59 -3.68 2.57 -1.92
N GLY A 60 -4.67 2.82 -2.76
CA GLY A 60 -5.49 4.01 -2.71
C GLY A 60 -6.91 3.70 -3.15
N THR A 61 -7.78 4.68 -2.98
CA THR A 61 -9.19 4.53 -3.32
C THR A 61 -9.70 5.75 -4.07
N ILE A 62 -10.71 5.50 -4.91
CA ILE A 62 -11.60 6.52 -5.46
C ILE A 62 -12.96 6.22 -4.86
N VAL A 63 -13.47 7.12 -4.05
CA VAL A 63 -14.76 6.96 -3.37
C VAL A 63 -15.76 7.90 -4.02
N PHE A 64 -16.84 7.35 -4.56
CA PHE A 64 -17.99 8.09 -5.09
C PHE A 64 -19.04 8.14 -3.99
N THR A 65 -19.33 9.34 -3.51
CA THR A 65 -20.33 9.54 -2.45
C THR A 65 -21.51 10.30 -3.03
N GLU A 66 -22.72 9.87 -2.68
CA GLU A 66 -23.96 10.58 -3.01
C GLU A 66 -23.91 11.99 -2.42
N LYS A 67 -24.23 12.97 -3.25
CA LYS A 67 -24.44 14.34 -2.81
C LYS A 67 -25.87 14.49 -2.33
N LEU A 68 -26.03 14.55 -1.02
CA LEU A 68 -27.35 14.73 -0.43
C LEU A 68 -27.94 16.12 -0.80
N PRO A 69 -29.26 16.23 -0.93
CA PRO A 69 -29.93 17.52 -1.16
C PRO A 69 -29.73 18.47 0.02
N GLU A 70 -29.90 19.78 -0.22
CA GLU A 70 -29.68 20.82 0.81
C GLU A 70 -30.63 20.72 2.02
N ASP A 71 -31.75 20.04 1.87
CA ASP A 71 -32.74 19.78 2.90
C ASP A 71 -32.58 18.41 3.58
N ALA A 72 -31.49 17.70 3.32
CA ALA A 72 -31.17 16.44 3.98
C ALA A 72 -31.07 16.60 5.50
N THR A 73 -31.51 15.60 6.21
CA THR A 73 -31.51 15.54 7.68
C THR A 73 -30.37 14.68 8.19
N GLU A 74 -30.10 14.72 9.49
CA GLU A 74 -29.09 13.87 10.14
C GLU A 74 -29.36 12.34 10.02
N ASN A 75 -30.55 11.94 9.60
CA ASN A 75 -30.93 10.55 9.37
C ASN A 75 -30.67 10.10 7.92
N ASP A 76 -30.37 11.01 7.03
CA ASP A 76 -30.08 10.70 5.63
C ASP A 76 -28.60 10.30 5.52
N VAL A 77 -28.36 9.01 5.21
CA VAL A 77 -27.02 8.46 5.06
C VAL A 77 -26.68 8.37 3.58
N PRO A 78 -25.64 9.09 3.09
CA PRO A 78 -25.27 9.04 1.69
C PRO A 78 -24.78 7.65 1.29
N VAL A 79 -25.21 7.20 0.12
CA VAL A 79 -24.69 5.98 -0.48
C VAL A 79 -23.30 6.23 -1.05
N SER A 80 -22.37 5.29 -0.87
CA SER A 80 -21.05 5.38 -1.45
C SER A 80 -20.61 4.10 -2.17
N ALA A 81 -19.76 4.27 -3.17
CA ALA A 81 -19.11 3.18 -3.89
C ALA A 81 -17.61 3.44 -3.97
N THR A 82 -16.80 2.40 -3.78
CA THR A 82 -15.34 2.52 -3.74
C THR A 82 -14.69 1.73 -4.86
N VAL A 83 -13.76 2.36 -5.56
CA VAL A 83 -12.85 1.72 -6.51
C VAL A 83 -11.47 1.69 -5.86
N SER A 84 -10.93 0.48 -5.64
CA SER A 84 -9.58 0.30 -5.10
C SER A 84 -8.54 0.34 -6.22
N VAL A 85 -7.42 0.98 -5.95
CA VAL A 85 -6.26 1.05 -6.84
C VAL A 85 -5.03 0.59 -6.07
N THR A 86 -4.34 -0.42 -6.57
CA THR A 86 -3.05 -0.89 -6.05
C THR A 86 -1.97 -0.51 -7.06
N GLN A 87 -0.94 0.20 -6.63
CA GLN A 87 0.24 0.47 -7.45
C GLN A 87 1.42 -0.37 -6.98
N HIS A 88 2.04 -1.09 -7.91
CA HIS A 88 3.22 -1.91 -7.63
C HIS A 88 4.41 -1.05 -7.21
N GLY A 89 5.24 -1.57 -6.31
CA GLY A 89 6.50 -0.97 -5.91
C GLY A 89 7.67 -1.37 -6.80
N LEU A 90 8.83 -0.76 -6.55
CA LEU A 90 10.06 -1.05 -7.28
C LEU A 90 10.63 -2.45 -7.00
N ASN A 91 10.24 -3.07 -5.86
CA ASN A 91 10.63 -4.45 -5.52
C ASN A 91 9.91 -5.51 -6.35
N GLU A 92 8.96 -5.11 -7.20
CA GLU A 92 8.15 -6.03 -7.98
C GLU A 92 8.47 -5.92 -9.46
N TYR A 93 8.37 -7.07 -10.13
CA TYR A 93 8.47 -7.12 -11.58
C TYR A 93 7.40 -6.24 -12.23
N ASN A 94 7.81 -5.39 -13.16
CA ASN A 94 6.88 -4.57 -13.93
C ASN A 94 6.57 -5.29 -15.26
N ALA A 95 5.46 -6.03 -15.28
CA ALA A 95 5.05 -6.80 -16.46
C ALA A 95 4.78 -5.95 -17.70
N ASP A 96 4.44 -4.66 -17.52
CA ASP A 96 4.12 -3.78 -18.65
C ASP A 96 5.36 -3.32 -19.42
N THR A 97 6.52 -3.24 -18.76
CA THR A 97 7.79 -2.84 -19.38
C THR A 97 8.65 -4.04 -19.78
N GLY A 98 8.36 -5.22 -19.25
CA GLY A 98 9.17 -6.41 -19.46
C GLY A 98 10.57 -6.33 -18.84
N GLU A 99 10.83 -5.36 -17.96
CA GLU A 99 12.11 -5.12 -17.32
C GLU A 99 12.07 -5.52 -15.86
N ASP A 100 13.08 -6.27 -15.40
CA ASP A 100 13.28 -6.56 -13.99
C ASP A 100 13.88 -5.33 -13.28
N ILE A 101 13.17 -4.81 -12.30
CA ILE A 101 13.72 -3.80 -11.39
C ILE A 101 14.46 -4.55 -10.29
N LYS A 102 15.75 -4.25 -10.11
CA LYS A 102 16.50 -4.76 -8.96
C LYS A 102 16.02 -4.04 -7.71
N GLY A 103 15.09 -4.66 -7.01
CA GLY A 103 14.55 -4.19 -5.73
C GLY A 103 15.10 -4.99 -4.55
N ASP A 104 14.59 -4.68 -3.37
CA ASP A 104 14.86 -5.42 -2.15
C ASP A 104 14.29 -6.85 -2.22
N ILE A 105 14.85 -7.75 -1.44
CA ILE A 105 14.52 -9.17 -1.46
C ILE A 105 13.32 -9.42 -0.52
N LYS A 106 12.16 -9.75 -1.08
CA LYS A 106 10.99 -10.19 -0.30
C LYS A 106 11.24 -11.58 0.28
N LEU A 107 11.19 -11.68 1.60
CA LEU A 107 11.36 -12.93 2.33
C LEU A 107 10.03 -13.67 2.42
N LYS A 108 10.05 -14.96 2.11
CA LYS A 108 8.84 -15.77 2.13
C LYS A 108 8.42 -16.12 3.55
N VAL A 109 7.17 -15.83 3.90
CA VAL A 109 6.55 -16.41 5.09
C VAL A 109 6.16 -17.86 4.78
N LYS A 110 6.61 -18.79 5.63
CA LYS A 110 6.34 -20.21 5.48
C LYS A 110 5.00 -20.60 6.09
N ASP A 111 4.75 -20.13 7.30
CA ASP A 111 3.54 -20.38 8.08
C ASP A 111 3.35 -19.28 9.14
N GLY A 112 2.19 -19.28 9.78
CA GLY A 112 1.88 -18.32 10.83
C GLY A 112 0.86 -18.86 11.82
N THR A 113 0.71 -18.14 12.94
CA THR A 113 -0.32 -18.42 13.95
C THR A 113 -0.94 -17.12 14.46
N ALA A 114 -2.22 -17.18 14.80
CA ALA A 114 -2.94 -16.09 15.44
C ALA A 114 -3.62 -16.57 16.71
N SER A 115 -3.61 -15.75 17.77
CA SER A 115 -4.30 -16.08 19.03
C SER A 115 -5.84 -16.05 18.88
N SER A 116 -6.33 -15.40 17.85
CA SER A 116 -7.76 -15.25 17.56
C SER A 116 -7.94 -15.07 16.06
N PHE A 117 -8.93 -15.70 15.44
CA PHE A 117 -9.29 -15.48 14.05
C PHE A 117 -10.77 -15.74 13.81
N GLN A 118 -11.32 -15.12 12.78
CA GLN A 118 -12.64 -15.36 12.24
C GLN A 118 -12.55 -16.42 11.14
N GLY A 119 -13.52 -17.34 11.06
CA GLY A 119 -13.57 -18.30 9.96
C GLY A 119 -13.62 -17.60 8.60
N GLY A 120 -12.71 -17.95 7.70
CA GLY A 120 -12.45 -17.28 6.42
C GLY A 120 -11.47 -16.10 6.49
N GLY A 121 -11.00 -15.75 7.70
CA GLY A 121 -9.98 -14.73 7.95
C GLY A 121 -8.82 -15.29 8.77
N GLU A 122 -8.37 -16.50 8.44
CA GLU A 122 -7.21 -17.17 9.05
C GLU A 122 -5.92 -16.38 8.77
N ILE A 123 -4.88 -16.64 9.55
CA ILE A 123 -3.60 -15.90 9.49
C ILE A 123 -2.95 -16.00 8.10
N GLU A 124 -3.15 -17.09 7.40
CA GLU A 124 -2.63 -17.33 6.04
C GLU A 124 -3.07 -16.27 5.04
N LYS A 125 -4.23 -15.63 5.29
CA LYS A 125 -4.75 -14.53 4.49
C LYS A 125 -3.96 -13.24 4.58
N SER A 126 -2.99 -13.17 5.49
CA SER A 126 -2.09 -12.03 5.64
C SER A 126 -0.69 -12.27 5.07
N PHE A 127 -0.50 -13.35 4.31
CA PHE A 127 0.75 -13.64 3.57
C PHE A 127 0.51 -14.56 2.35
N ASP A 128 -0.70 -14.55 1.79
CA ASP A 128 -1.06 -15.35 0.61
C ASP A 128 -0.75 -14.64 -0.72
N GLY A 129 -0.34 -13.37 -0.66
CA GLY A 129 -0.03 -12.54 -1.82
C GLY A 129 -1.26 -11.91 -2.46
N ASP A 130 -2.45 -12.11 -1.90
CA ASP A 130 -3.70 -11.51 -2.37
C ASP A 130 -4.15 -10.39 -1.42
N TYR A 131 -3.88 -9.15 -1.78
CA TYR A 131 -4.21 -7.96 -0.98
C TYR A 131 -5.72 -7.70 -0.86
N SER A 132 -6.55 -8.48 -1.55
CA SER A 132 -8.02 -8.43 -1.43
C SER A 132 -8.56 -9.37 -0.34
N THR A 133 -7.77 -10.35 0.08
CA THR A 133 -8.07 -11.21 1.24
C THR A 133 -7.53 -10.58 2.52
N ILE A 134 -8.06 -10.97 3.67
CA ILE A 134 -7.61 -10.43 4.94
C ILE A 134 -7.57 -11.49 6.03
N TYR A 135 -6.54 -11.44 6.86
CA TYR A 135 -6.65 -11.91 8.23
C TYR A 135 -7.61 -11.01 9.01
N HIS A 136 -8.48 -11.59 9.81
CA HIS A 136 -9.32 -10.86 10.75
C HIS A 136 -9.48 -11.66 12.05
N SER A 137 -9.29 -11.00 13.19
CA SER A 137 -9.55 -11.61 14.50
C SER A 137 -11.02 -11.97 14.66
N SER A 138 -11.34 -12.87 15.61
CA SER A 138 -12.70 -13.29 15.86
C SER A 138 -13.64 -12.11 16.11
N TRP A 139 -14.86 -12.20 15.60
CA TRP A 139 -15.92 -11.24 15.91
C TRP A 139 -16.47 -11.40 17.33
N ASN A 140 -16.15 -12.50 17.99
CA ASN A 140 -16.44 -12.71 19.42
C ASN A 140 -15.32 -12.08 20.28
N ASN A 141 -15.49 -10.83 20.68
CA ASN A 141 -14.52 -10.05 21.46
C ASN A 141 -14.61 -10.34 22.94
N SER A 142 -14.33 -11.55 23.35
CA SER A 142 -14.31 -11.96 24.77
C SER A 142 -13.15 -12.92 25.06
N GLY A 143 -12.60 -12.85 26.26
CA GLY A 143 -11.47 -13.70 26.69
C GLY A 143 -10.26 -13.53 25.76
N SER A 144 -9.74 -14.64 25.23
CA SER A 144 -8.58 -14.66 24.32
C SER A 144 -8.86 -14.10 22.93
N ASN A 145 -10.11 -13.79 22.62
CA ASN A 145 -10.50 -13.16 21.35
C ASN A 145 -10.50 -11.61 21.43
N TYR A 146 -10.08 -11.07 22.55
CA TYR A 146 -9.92 -9.63 22.77
C TYR A 146 -8.44 -9.24 22.83
N PHE A 147 -8.15 -7.94 22.86
CA PHE A 147 -6.78 -7.48 22.99
C PHE A 147 -6.07 -7.98 24.29
N PRO A 148 -4.77 -8.22 24.23
CA PRO A 148 -3.92 -8.18 23.05
C PRO A 148 -4.16 -9.39 22.13
N ILE A 149 -4.14 -9.13 20.82
CA ILE A 149 -4.19 -10.18 19.82
C ILE A 149 -2.78 -10.41 19.30
N THR A 150 -2.34 -11.67 19.32
CA THR A 150 -0.98 -12.04 18.93
C THR A 150 -0.98 -12.70 17.56
N LEU A 151 -0.16 -12.18 16.65
CA LEU A 151 0.13 -12.76 15.34
C LEU A 151 1.60 -13.17 15.31
N THR A 152 1.91 -14.36 14.84
CA THR A 152 3.29 -14.83 14.67
C THR A 152 3.49 -15.31 13.25
N TYR A 153 4.53 -14.83 12.59
CA TYR A 153 4.94 -15.19 11.23
C TYR A 153 6.28 -15.92 11.30
N ASN A 154 6.38 -17.08 10.64
CA ASN A 154 7.59 -17.89 10.56
C ASN A 154 8.15 -17.81 9.13
N LEU A 155 9.38 -17.35 8.98
CA LEU A 155 10.07 -17.27 7.69
C LEU A 155 10.62 -18.64 7.24
N GLY A 156 10.60 -19.65 8.14
CA GLY A 156 11.14 -20.99 7.87
C GLY A 156 12.63 -21.09 8.11
N GLU A 157 13.40 -20.13 7.68
CA GLU A 157 14.85 -20.01 7.86
C GLU A 157 15.21 -18.75 8.62
N VAL A 158 16.39 -18.73 9.24
CA VAL A 158 16.92 -17.50 9.84
C VAL A 158 17.44 -16.60 8.74
N SER A 159 16.91 -15.39 8.69
CA SER A 159 17.25 -14.38 7.68
C SER A 159 17.58 -13.04 8.34
N ASP A 160 18.38 -12.23 7.67
CA ASP A 160 18.59 -10.85 8.07
C ASP A 160 17.44 -10.02 7.46
N VAL A 161 16.66 -9.35 8.31
CA VAL A 161 15.48 -8.58 7.93
C VAL A 161 15.74 -7.10 8.19
N ASP A 162 15.67 -6.26 7.16
CA ASP A 162 15.90 -4.83 7.28
C ASP A 162 14.63 -4.05 7.60
N TYR A 163 13.49 -4.53 7.12
CA TYR A 163 12.20 -3.90 7.36
C TYR A 163 11.03 -4.84 7.11
N LEU A 164 9.86 -4.42 7.56
CA LEU A 164 8.60 -5.06 7.24
C LEU A 164 7.59 -4.04 6.69
N VAL A 165 6.57 -4.53 6.00
CA VAL A 165 5.46 -3.72 5.51
C VAL A 165 4.15 -4.36 5.94
N TYR A 166 3.36 -3.60 6.67
CA TYR A 166 1.99 -3.94 7.02
C TYR A 166 1.03 -3.31 6.01
N TYR A 167 0.21 -4.13 5.40
CA TYR A 167 -0.89 -3.69 4.53
C TYR A 167 -2.21 -3.85 5.26
N PRO A 168 -2.91 -2.74 5.55
CA PRO A 168 -4.23 -2.80 6.16
C PRO A 168 -5.27 -3.28 5.15
N ARG A 169 -6.40 -3.75 5.65
CA ARG A 169 -7.57 -4.01 4.81
C ARG A 169 -8.00 -2.75 4.05
N THR A 170 -8.51 -2.92 2.83
CA THR A 170 -9.02 -1.81 2.00
C THR A 170 -10.51 -1.57 2.20
N ASP A 171 -11.26 -2.61 2.58
CA ASP A 171 -12.69 -2.57 2.84
C ASP A 171 -12.97 -2.31 4.34
N GLY A 172 -13.53 -1.20 4.68
CA GLY A 172 -13.90 -0.86 6.05
C GLY A 172 -12.72 -0.46 6.95
N ALA A 173 -13.00 -0.17 8.22
CA ALA A 173 -12.04 0.36 9.18
C ALA A 173 -11.62 -0.66 10.26
N ASN A 174 -12.48 -1.65 10.56
CA ASN A 174 -12.32 -2.51 11.73
C ASN A 174 -11.03 -3.33 11.70
N GLY A 175 -10.26 -3.21 12.76
CA GLY A 175 -9.08 -4.02 13.00
C GLY A 175 -7.78 -3.49 12.40
N LYS A 176 -7.77 -2.37 11.66
CA LYS A 176 -6.52 -1.75 11.22
C LYS A 176 -5.64 -1.48 12.45
N PHE A 177 -4.38 -1.89 12.37
CA PHE A 177 -3.47 -1.82 13.52
C PHE A 177 -3.31 -0.38 14.03
N LYS A 178 -3.23 -0.24 15.36
CA LYS A 178 -2.81 0.96 16.05
C LYS A 178 -1.57 0.66 16.87
N GLU A 179 -1.67 0.51 18.17
CA GLU A 179 -0.52 0.21 19.03
C GLU A 179 -0.15 -1.27 18.96
N VAL A 180 1.07 -1.54 18.52
CA VAL A 180 1.59 -2.90 18.33
C VAL A 180 3.01 -3.00 18.88
N GLU A 181 3.26 -4.01 19.70
CA GLU A 181 4.61 -4.42 20.07
C GLU A 181 5.10 -5.46 19.06
N ILE A 182 6.26 -5.21 18.46
CA ILE A 182 6.93 -6.10 17.52
C ILE A 182 8.04 -6.82 18.26
N GLN A 183 8.06 -8.15 18.13
CA GLN A 183 9.10 -9.01 18.69
C GLN A 183 9.69 -9.87 17.58
N TYR A 184 10.93 -10.35 17.77
CA TYR A 184 11.59 -11.29 16.87
C TYR A 184 12.16 -12.50 17.63
N SER A 185 12.43 -13.57 16.89
CA SER A 185 13.05 -14.79 17.41
C SER A 185 13.94 -15.43 16.34
N GLU A 186 15.16 -15.81 16.71
CA GLU A 186 16.08 -16.57 15.85
C GLU A 186 15.76 -18.06 15.83
N ASP A 187 15.24 -18.62 16.92
CA ASP A 187 14.94 -20.04 17.05
C ASP A 187 13.45 -20.39 16.81
N GLY A 188 12.58 -19.36 16.71
CA GLY A 188 11.14 -19.52 16.57
C GLY A 188 10.39 -19.77 17.87
N SER A 189 11.07 -19.77 19.03
CA SER A 189 10.48 -20.07 20.36
C SER A 189 10.68 -18.97 21.38
N ALA A 190 11.90 -18.44 21.52
CA ALA A 190 12.23 -17.36 22.44
C ALA A 190 12.12 -16.02 21.72
N PHE A 191 11.19 -15.17 22.14
CA PHE A 191 10.93 -13.87 21.52
C PHE A 191 11.54 -12.72 22.33
N THR A 192 12.22 -11.83 21.63
CA THR A 192 12.83 -10.61 22.15
C THR A 192 12.06 -9.39 21.63
N PRO A 193 11.68 -8.42 22.49
CA PRO A 193 11.10 -7.16 22.03
C PRO A 193 12.04 -6.42 21.05
N LEU A 194 11.47 -5.90 19.97
CA LEU A 194 12.19 -5.15 18.94
C LEU A 194 11.75 -3.69 18.90
N ALA A 195 10.45 -3.43 18.82
CA ALA A 195 9.91 -2.09 18.72
C ALA A 195 8.46 -2.02 19.20
N ASP A 196 8.05 -0.86 19.72
CA ASP A 196 6.65 -0.46 19.83
C ASP A 196 6.33 0.48 18.66
N LYS A 197 5.27 0.18 17.91
CA LYS A 197 4.86 0.95 16.74
C LYS A 197 3.38 1.34 16.82
N ASP A 198 3.07 2.61 16.63
CA ASP A 198 1.72 3.05 16.33
C ASP A 198 1.53 3.13 14.80
N PHE A 199 0.62 2.29 14.29
CA PHE A 199 0.21 2.26 12.88
C PHE A 199 -0.95 3.22 12.60
N LEU A 200 -1.44 3.94 13.62
CA LEU A 200 -2.48 4.99 13.57
C LEU A 200 -3.85 4.53 13.04
N GLY A 201 -4.08 3.24 12.84
CA GLY A 201 -5.27 2.75 12.14
C GLY A 201 -5.34 3.22 10.68
N SER A 202 -4.18 3.51 10.08
CA SER A 202 -4.06 4.03 8.73
C SER A 202 -4.73 3.12 7.69
N ALA A 203 -5.26 3.73 6.62
CA ALA A 203 -5.73 3.02 5.44
C ALA A 203 -4.60 2.73 4.43
N SER A 204 -3.42 3.31 4.64
CA SER A 204 -2.25 3.12 3.77
C SER A 204 -1.29 2.09 4.36
N ALA A 205 -0.54 1.42 3.50
CA ALA A 205 0.54 0.54 3.90
C ALA A 205 1.55 1.27 4.79
N THR A 206 2.09 0.58 5.79
CA THR A 206 3.07 1.15 6.72
C THR A 206 4.35 0.33 6.70
N LYS A 207 5.44 0.95 6.22
CA LYS A 207 6.79 0.39 6.31
C LYS A 207 7.37 0.65 7.70
N VAL A 208 7.93 -0.37 8.31
CA VAL A 208 8.68 -0.28 9.58
C VAL A 208 10.13 -0.67 9.29
N LEU A 209 10.98 0.34 9.14
CA LEU A 209 12.41 0.17 8.95
C LEU A 209 13.08 -0.07 10.31
N PHE A 210 13.97 -1.03 10.37
CA PHE A 210 14.79 -1.31 11.57
C PHE A 210 16.09 -0.51 11.53
N ASP A 211 16.62 -0.14 12.68
CA ASP A 211 17.87 0.63 12.79
C ASP A 211 19.09 -0.17 12.26
N ALA A 212 19.01 -1.48 12.32
CA ALA A 212 19.97 -2.42 11.75
C ALA A 212 19.25 -3.71 11.34
N PRO A 213 19.81 -4.52 10.42
CA PRO A 213 19.23 -5.81 10.06
C PRO A 213 18.99 -6.67 11.28
N VAL A 214 17.78 -7.21 11.40
CA VAL A 214 17.37 -8.11 12.49
C VAL A 214 17.48 -9.54 12.03
N ARG A 215 18.37 -10.30 12.66
CA ARG A 215 18.53 -11.72 12.37
C ARG A 215 17.39 -12.51 13.02
N ALA A 216 16.47 -13.01 12.21
CA ALA A 216 15.24 -13.63 12.70
C ALA A 216 14.77 -14.81 11.85
N LYS A 217 14.17 -15.78 12.51
CA LYS A 217 13.36 -16.85 11.91
C LYS A 217 11.88 -16.54 12.00
N SER A 218 11.47 -15.81 13.05
CA SER A 218 10.07 -15.48 13.27
C SER A 218 9.90 -14.08 13.83
N PHE A 219 8.79 -13.45 13.45
CA PHE A 219 8.32 -12.20 14.03
C PHE A 219 6.99 -12.40 14.73
N ARG A 220 6.80 -11.71 15.83
CA ARG A 220 5.54 -11.70 16.58
C ARG A 220 5.05 -10.28 16.74
N PHE A 221 3.78 -10.09 16.46
CA PHE A 221 3.06 -8.82 16.64
C PHE A 221 2.05 -8.98 17.75
N ILE A 222 2.20 -8.19 18.80
CA ILE A 222 1.24 -8.12 19.91
C ILE A 222 0.41 -6.86 19.67
N VAL A 223 -0.74 -7.02 19.02
CA VAL A 223 -1.67 -5.93 18.72
C VAL A 223 -2.40 -5.56 19.99
N LYS A 224 -2.09 -4.38 20.53
CA LYS A 224 -2.64 -3.84 21.77
C LYS A 224 -3.94 -3.08 21.53
N THR A 225 -4.04 -2.39 20.38
CA THR A 225 -5.24 -1.66 19.96
C THR A 225 -5.39 -1.69 18.44
N GLY A 226 -6.63 -1.57 17.95
CA GLY A 226 -6.99 -1.50 16.54
C GLY A 226 -8.00 -0.40 16.26
N ALA A 227 -8.11 0.03 14.99
CA ALA A 227 -9.14 0.96 14.55
C ALA A 227 -10.50 0.26 14.42
N GLY A 228 -11.56 1.05 14.37
CA GLY A 228 -12.93 0.61 14.20
C GLY A 228 -13.85 1.13 15.27
N ASP A 229 -14.96 0.45 15.50
CA ASP A 229 -16.05 0.82 16.40
C ASP A 229 -15.77 0.54 17.89
N GLY A 230 -14.50 0.37 18.27
CA GLY A 230 -14.10 0.06 19.66
C GLY A 230 -14.31 -1.40 20.05
N GLN A 231 -14.60 -2.28 19.12
CA GLN A 231 -14.88 -3.69 19.35
C GLN A 231 -13.63 -4.57 19.56
N GLY A 232 -12.42 -4.03 19.44
CA GLY A 232 -11.20 -4.76 19.74
C GLY A 232 -10.80 -5.76 18.66
N PHE A 233 -10.82 -5.34 17.41
CA PHE A 233 -10.43 -6.18 16.27
C PHE A 233 -8.97 -5.94 15.85
N ALA A 234 -8.35 -6.98 15.24
CA ALA A 234 -7.11 -6.88 14.49
C ALA A 234 -7.34 -7.46 13.08
N SER A 235 -6.87 -6.75 12.04
CA SER A 235 -6.94 -7.21 10.65
C SER A 235 -5.67 -6.85 9.89
N CYS A 236 -5.32 -7.68 8.89
CA CYS A 236 -4.14 -7.50 8.07
C CYS A 236 -4.44 -8.08 6.68
N ALA A 237 -4.26 -7.28 5.61
CA ALA A 237 -4.33 -7.80 4.26
C ALA A 237 -3.04 -8.54 3.91
N GLU A 238 -1.87 -7.89 4.09
CA GLU A 238 -0.58 -8.53 3.90
C GLU A 238 0.43 -8.05 4.95
N MET A 239 1.30 -8.96 5.37
CA MET A 239 2.48 -8.69 6.19
C MET A 239 3.71 -9.20 5.46
N GLU A 240 4.56 -8.30 5.04
CA GLU A 240 5.72 -8.61 4.23
C GLU A 240 7.02 -8.29 4.96
N PHE A 241 8.05 -9.09 4.73
CA PHE A 241 9.38 -8.94 5.33
C PHE A 241 10.43 -8.85 4.24
N TYR A 242 11.40 -7.95 4.40
CA TYR A 242 12.39 -7.65 3.38
C TYR A 242 13.81 -7.60 3.92
N ALA A 243 14.74 -8.12 3.12
CA ALA A 243 16.16 -7.86 3.20
C ALA A 243 16.54 -6.84 2.14
N LYS A 244 17.38 -5.85 2.47
CA LYS A 244 17.90 -4.91 1.48
C LYS A 244 18.78 -5.61 0.46
N ASN A 245 18.56 -5.30 -0.80
CA ASN A 245 19.44 -5.70 -1.87
C ASN A 245 20.51 -4.61 -2.08
N PRO A 246 21.79 -4.88 -1.81
CA PRO A 246 22.84 -3.87 -1.96
C PRO A 246 23.07 -3.44 -3.43
N GLU A 247 22.55 -4.21 -4.39
CA GLU A 247 22.60 -3.87 -5.83
C GLU A 247 21.40 -3.04 -6.29
N ALA A 248 20.38 -2.85 -5.44
CA ALA A 248 19.22 -2.02 -5.78
C ALA A 248 19.63 -0.55 -5.92
N PHE A 249 19.19 0.10 -7.00
CA PHE A 249 19.40 1.53 -7.18
C PHE A 249 18.46 2.31 -6.24
N ASP A 250 19.05 3.25 -5.48
CA ASP A 250 18.25 4.14 -4.63
C ASP A 250 17.73 5.33 -5.45
N TYR A 251 16.50 5.21 -5.95
CA TYR A 251 15.83 6.25 -6.74
C TYR A 251 15.57 7.52 -5.93
N SER A 252 15.53 7.43 -4.60
CA SER A 252 15.45 8.61 -3.75
C SER A 252 16.69 9.51 -3.84
N THR A 253 17.77 9.03 -4.43
CA THR A 253 18.94 9.85 -4.73
C THR A 253 18.70 10.84 -5.87
N LEU A 254 17.75 10.55 -6.77
CA LEU A 254 17.38 11.40 -7.89
C LEU A 254 16.19 12.30 -7.59
N PHE A 255 15.11 11.74 -7.03
CA PHE A 255 13.84 12.42 -6.87
C PHE A 255 13.68 12.98 -5.44
N ALA A 256 13.07 14.14 -5.33
CA ALA A 256 12.82 14.81 -4.06
C ALA A 256 11.60 14.24 -3.32
N ASP A 257 10.69 13.61 -4.06
CA ASP A 257 9.46 13.02 -3.55
C ASP A 257 9.18 11.64 -4.16
N GLU A 258 8.34 10.87 -3.49
CA GLU A 258 8.00 9.50 -3.90
C GLU A 258 7.14 9.40 -5.17
N THR A 259 6.53 10.52 -5.60
CA THR A 259 5.71 10.59 -6.82
C THR A 259 6.51 11.06 -8.03
N CYS A 260 7.81 11.23 -7.89
CA CYS A 260 8.75 11.69 -8.92
C CYS A 260 8.31 13.03 -9.56
N SER A 261 7.75 13.94 -8.75
CA SER A 261 7.30 15.23 -9.25
C SER A 261 8.42 16.26 -9.38
N GLU A 262 9.51 16.08 -8.63
CA GLU A 262 10.69 16.96 -8.63
C GLU A 262 12.00 16.17 -8.50
N LEU A 263 13.08 16.69 -9.13
CA LEU A 263 14.44 16.23 -8.86
C LEU A 263 14.98 16.84 -7.57
N LYS A 264 15.83 16.11 -6.86
CA LYS A 264 16.63 16.71 -5.78
C LYS A 264 17.50 17.85 -6.29
N ALA A 265 17.70 18.86 -5.44
CA ALA A 265 18.59 19.96 -5.75
C ALA A 265 20.02 19.47 -6.01
N GLY A 266 20.63 19.96 -7.08
CA GLY A 266 22.01 19.65 -7.42
C GLY A 266 22.25 18.36 -8.21
N ILE A 267 21.19 17.65 -8.62
CA ILE A 267 21.29 16.47 -9.52
C ILE A 267 21.95 16.88 -10.83
N THR A 268 22.89 16.06 -11.28
CA THR A 268 23.62 16.21 -12.55
C THR A 268 23.27 15.08 -13.53
N GLU A 269 23.59 15.26 -14.81
CA GLU A 269 23.45 14.18 -15.81
C GLU A 269 24.27 12.93 -15.42
N ALA A 270 25.42 13.10 -14.76
CA ALA A 270 26.24 11.98 -14.29
C ALA A 270 25.55 11.16 -13.18
N ASP A 271 24.69 11.77 -12.37
CA ASP A 271 23.89 11.06 -11.38
C ASP A 271 22.75 10.29 -12.03
N ILE A 272 22.12 10.89 -13.05
CA ILE A 272 21.05 10.24 -13.83
C ILE A 272 21.59 9.02 -14.60
N GLU A 273 22.83 9.09 -15.11
CA GLU A 273 23.45 7.95 -15.83
C GLU A 273 23.63 6.69 -14.97
N LYS A 274 23.69 6.83 -13.65
CA LYS A 274 23.75 5.69 -12.72
C LYS A 274 22.42 4.94 -12.59
N CYS A 275 21.30 5.57 -12.99
CA CYS A 275 20.01 4.94 -12.98
C CYS A 275 19.90 3.89 -14.09
N GLU A 276 19.70 2.64 -13.73
CA GLU A 276 19.61 1.54 -14.71
C GLU A 276 18.23 1.43 -15.35
N PHE A 277 17.16 1.85 -14.62
CA PHE A 277 15.79 1.69 -15.12
C PHE A 277 15.42 2.80 -16.11
N PRO A 278 15.18 2.48 -17.40
CA PRO A 278 15.04 3.45 -18.48
C PRO A 278 13.95 4.48 -18.24
N PHE A 279 12.81 4.10 -17.68
CA PHE A 279 11.71 5.02 -17.42
C PHE A 279 12.13 6.17 -16.50
N PHE A 280 12.66 5.85 -15.30
CA PHE A 280 13.07 6.86 -14.32
C PHE A 280 14.28 7.66 -14.79
N LYS A 281 15.20 7.02 -15.52
CA LYS A 281 16.32 7.69 -16.16
C LYS A 281 15.85 8.76 -17.15
N ASN A 282 14.93 8.39 -18.06
CA ASN A 282 14.36 9.32 -19.03
C ASN A 282 13.57 10.42 -18.36
N LEU A 283 12.74 10.09 -17.35
CA LEU A 283 11.97 11.06 -16.57
C LEU A 283 12.91 12.11 -15.95
N ALA A 284 14.00 11.68 -15.30
CA ALA A 284 14.98 12.59 -14.71
C ALA A 284 15.67 13.47 -15.77
N TYR A 285 15.97 12.94 -16.97
CA TYR A 285 16.51 13.72 -18.07
C TYR A 285 15.53 14.78 -18.60
N TYR A 286 14.25 14.46 -18.69
CA TYR A 286 13.23 15.45 -19.09
C TYR A 286 13.11 16.57 -18.07
N MET A 287 13.17 16.24 -16.78
CA MET A 287 13.13 17.22 -15.69
C MET A 287 14.34 18.16 -15.70
N ILE A 288 15.57 17.64 -15.79
CA ILE A 288 16.79 18.46 -15.76
C ILE A 288 16.86 19.39 -16.98
N LYS A 289 16.24 19.00 -18.10
CA LYS A 289 16.15 19.83 -19.33
C LYS A 289 14.98 20.80 -19.31
N GLY A 290 14.19 20.85 -18.23
CA GLY A 290 13.02 21.72 -18.10
C GLY A 290 11.90 21.38 -19.08
N LYS A 291 11.81 20.12 -19.53
CA LYS A 291 10.81 19.62 -20.48
C LYS A 291 9.69 18.83 -19.81
N TYR A 292 9.85 18.53 -18.53
CA TYR A 292 8.84 17.80 -17.76
C TYR A 292 7.84 18.80 -17.17
N GLU A 293 6.57 18.57 -17.48
CA GLU A 293 5.45 19.21 -16.80
C GLU A 293 4.75 18.13 -15.97
N PRO A 294 4.56 18.29 -14.64
CA PRO A 294 3.98 17.26 -13.77
C PRO A 294 2.60 16.77 -14.18
N GLU A 295 1.90 17.55 -15.00
CA GLU A 295 0.59 17.22 -15.58
C GLU A 295 0.69 16.35 -16.84
N PHE A 296 1.90 16.14 -17.38
CA PHE A 296 2.12 15.29 -18.55
C PHE A 296 2.13 13.79 -18.17
N ARG A 297 1.47 13.04 -18.99
CA ARG A 297 0.92 11.71 -18.79
C ARG A 297 1.97 10.62 -19.01
N VAL A 298 1.91 9.60 -18.18
CA VAL A 298 2.68 8.35 -18.26
C VAL A 298 2.66 7.68 -19.66
N GLY A 299 1.75 8.00 -20.56
CA GLY A 299 1.68 7.42 -21.91
C GLY A 299 2.62 8.04 -22.96
N GLU A 300 3.35 9.10 -22.65
CA GLU A 300 4.21 9.80 -23.59
C GLU A 300 5.70 9.46 -23.49
N PHE A 301 6.07 8.71 -22.44
CA PHE A 301 7.43 8.20 -22.23
C PHE A 301 7.55 6.76 -22.77
N LYS A 302 7.54 6.62 -24.10
CA LYS A 302 7.90 5.37 -24.77
C LYS A 302 9.29 5.46 -25.34
#